data_18d70b44d8d47f829924529f651b3cbf
#
_entry.id   18d70b44d8d47f829924529f651b3cbf
#
_cell.length_a   1.000
_cell.length_b   1.000
_cell.length_c   1.000
_cell.angle_alpha   90.00
_cell.angle_beta   90.00
_cell.angle_gamma   90.00
#
_symmetry.space_group_name_H-M   'P 1'
#
loop_
_entity.id
_entity.type
_entity.pdbx_description
1 polymer ?
#
loop_
_entity_poly.entity_id
_entity_poly.type
_entity_poly.pdbx_seq_one_letter_code
_entity_poly.pdbx_strand_id
1 'polypeptide(L)'
;MRNFAAAVSIGVFLSASALAAIQPFPANFGTENVIANGTQIYVRVGGAGPAVVLLHGFGETGDMWAPLAAELVRDHFVIVPDLRGLGLTSRPAGGYDKKTQAEDVAGVLDSLKIDKVDLVTHDIGNMVGYAFAAQHPERVKKFVVIDAPLPGIGPWDDIIRSHALWHFSFYGPDAERLVKGRERIYLDRFWNEFSADPKKFDEASRKHYAQLYAAAGAMHAGFEDFKAFDQDAADNKALVAKGMLTMPVLAIGGEKSLDRKSVV
;
A
#
# COMPACT_ATOMS: atom_id res chain seq x y z
N MET A 1 12.47 -14.41 -74.45
CA MET A 1 12.66 -15.03 -73.12
C MET A 1 12.88 -13.88 -72.11
N ARG A 2 11.87 -13.59 -71.29
CA ARG A 2 11.94 -12.52 -70.28
C ARG A 2 12.06 -13.20 -68.91
N ASN A 3 13.20 -13.02 -68.27
CA ASN A 3 13.42 -13.49 -66.92
C ASN A 3 12.77 -12.54 -65.91
N PHE A 4 11.77 -13.02 -65.17
CA PHE A 4 11.22 -12.32 -64.00
C PHE A 4 12.04 -12.76 -62.78
N ALA A 5 12.76 -11.85 -62.21
CA ALA A 5 13.37 -12.03 -60.90
C ALA A 5 12.32 -11.67 -59.80
N ALA A 6 11.91 -12.65 -59.05
CA ALA A 6 11.05 -12.42 -57.86
C ALA A 6 11.88 -11.91 -56.70
N ALA A 7 11.65 -10.69 -56.24
CA ALA A 7 12.23 -10.16 -55.00
C ALA A 7 11.44 -10.68 -53.80
N VAL A 8 12.07 -11.51 -52.97
CA VAL A 8 11.50 -11.94 -51.71
C VAL A 8 11.90 -10.89 -50.63
N SER A 9 10.89 -10.12 -50.22
CA SER A 9 11.03 -9.19 -49.10
C SER A 9 10.86 -9.97 -47.79
N ILE A 10 11.94 -10.18 -47.05
CA ILE A 10 11.90 -10.71 -45.68
C ILE A 10 11.51 -9.55 -44.76
N GLY A 11 10.24 -9.50 -44.39
CA GLY A 11 9.74 -8.60 -43.35
C GLY A 11 10.25 -9.08 -41.99
N VAL A 12 11.20 -8.35 -41.40
CA VAL A 12 11.57 -8.52 -40.00
C VAL A 12 10.46 -7.95 -39.15
N PHE A 13 9.58 -8.82 -38.65
CA PHE A 13 8.66 -8.45 -37.58
C PHE A 13 9.46 -8.33 -36.28
N LEU A 14 9.88 -7.11 -35.95
CA LEU A 14 10.25 -6.77 -34.59
C LEU A 14 8.98 -6.86 -33.75
N SER A 15 8.80 -7.97 -33.04
CA SER A 15 7.85 -8.05 -31.93
C SER A 15 8.34 -7.08 -30.86
N ALA A 16 7.75 -5.86 -30.85
CA ALA A 16 7.84 -5.01 -29.68
C ALA A 16 7.24 -5.81 -28.53
N SER A 17 8.08 -6.35 -27.63
CA SER A 17 7.64 -6.81 -26.34
C SER A 17 6.95 -5.62 -25.68
N ALA A 18 5.62 -5.66 -25.61
CA ALA A 18 4.87 -4.68 -24.83
C ALA A 18 5.45 -4.75 -23.42
N LEU A 19 6.14 -3.69 -22.99
CA LEU A 19 6.51 -3.52 -21.59
C LEU A 19 5.21 -3.69 -20.81
N ALA A 20 5.16 -4.66 -19.91
CA ALA A 20 4.01 -4.88 -19.08
C ALA A 20 3.71 -3.56 -18.37
N ALA A 21 2.61 -2.92 -18.73
CA ALA A 21 2.15 -1.72 -18.04
C ALA A 21 1.55 -2.17 -16.71
N ILE A 22 1.63 -1.31 -15.69
CA ILE A 22 0.87 -1.50 -14.46
C ILE A 22 -0.57 -1.79 -14.84
N GLN A 23 -1.13 -2.82 -14.23
CA GLN A 23 -2.52 -3.18 -14.50
C GLN A 23 -3.42 -1.99 -14.14
N PRO A 24 -4.18 -1.42 -15.09
CA PRO A 24 -5.09 -0.34 -14.78
C PRO A 24 -6.28 -0.87 -13.97
N PHE A 25 -6.88 0.00 -13.18
CA PHE A 25 -8.19 -0.28 -12.61
C PHE A 25 -9.23 -0.47 -13.74
N PRO A 26 -10.27 -1.29 -13.53
CA PRO A 26 -11.37 -1.43 -14.48
C PRO A 26 -12.00 -0.09 -14.87
N ALA A 27 -12.56 -0.01 -16.08
CA ALA A 27 -13.13 1.22 -16.63
C ALA A 27 -14.34 1.80 -15.83
N ASN A 28 -14.93 1.00 -14.96
CA ASN A 28 -15.99 1.42 -14.03
C ASN A 28 -15.47 1.97 -12.69
N PHE A 29 -14.14 2.17 -12.56
CA PHE A 29 -13.57 2.94 -11.45
C PHE A 29 -13.53 4.42 -11.80
N GLY A 30 -13.92 5.23 -10.82
CA GLY A 30 -13.67 6.67 -10.77
C GLY A 30 -12.57 7.01 -9.76
N THR A 31 -12.18 8.29 -9.74
CA THR A 31 -11.24 8.82 -8.75
C THR A 31 -11.84 10.02 -8.07
N GLU A 32 -11.61 10.15 -6.78
CA GLU A 32 -12.05 11.27 -5.96
C GLU A 32 -10.89 11.83 -5.15
N ASN A 33 -10.95 13.12 -4.84
CA ASN A 33 -10.08 13.77 -3.89
C ASN A 33 -10.94 14.17 -2.69
N VAL A 34 -10.84 13.38 -1.63
CA VAL A 34 -11.65 13.54 -0.42
C VAL A 34 -10.86 14.38 0.60
N ILE A 35 -11.46 15.42 1.13
CA ILE A 35 -10.89 16.12 2.29
C ILE A 35 -11.29 15.36 3.55
N ALA A 36 -10.34 14.70 4.17
CA ALA A 36 -10.50 13.92 5.38
C ALA A 36 -9.42 14.31 6.38
N ASN A 37 -9.80 14.50 7.65
CA ASN A 37 -8.89 14.78 8.75
C ASN A 37 -7.81 15.86 8.42
N GLY A 38 -8.22 16.92 7.75
CA GLY A 38 -7.35 18.05 7.35
C GLY A 38 -6.39 17.77 6.18
N THR A 39 -6.55 16.64 5.49
CA THR A 39 -5.70 16.22 4.37
C THR A 39 -6.56 15.84 3.16
N GLN A 40 -6.05 16.08 1.96
CA GLN A 40 -6.69 15.61 0.72
C GLN A 40 -6.21 14.20 0.43
N ILE A 41 -7.11 13.22 0.55
CA ILE A 41 -6.87 11.82 0.25
C ILE A 41 -7.32 11.51 -1.17
N TYR A 42 -6.43 10.97 -1.98
CA TYR A 42 -6.78 10.44 -3.31
C TYR A 42 -7.37 9.05 -3.17
N VAL A 43 -8.55 8.84 -3.74
CA VAL A 43 -9.31 7.59 -3.58
C VAL A 43 -9.77 7.10 -4.95
N ARG A 44 -9.56 5.82 -5.22
CA ARG A 44 -10.17 5.13 -6.36
C ARG A 44 -11.40 4.40 -5.87
N VAL A 45 -12.54 4.56 -6.56
CA VAL A 45 -13.81 3.92 -6.19
C VAL A 45 -14.45 3.26 -7.39
N GLY A 46 -15.08 2.10 -7.20
CA GLY A 46 -15.77 1.41 -8.28
C GLY A 46 -16.71 0.34 -7.80
N GLY A 47 -17.65 -0.06 -8.67
CA GLY A 47 -18.61 -1.12 -8.38
C GLY A 47 -19.82 -0.68 -7.56
N ALA A 48 -20.55 -1.66 -7.05
CA ALA A 48 -21.73 -1.50 -6.20
C ALA A 48 -21.91 -2.75 -5.33
N GLY A 49 -22.55 -2.58 -4.17
CA GLY A 49 -22.76 -3.67 -3.21
C GLY A 49 -22.14 -3.39 -1.84
N PRO A 50 -21.83 -4.44 -1.05
CA PRO A 50 -21.12 -4.27 0.20
C PRO A 50 -19.78 -3.56 0.00
N ALA A 51 -19.46 -2.59 0.86
CA ALA A 51 -18.24 -1.82 0.72
C ALA A 51 -17.01 -2.59 1.23
N VAL A 52 -15.89 -2.49 0.49
CA VAL A 52 -14.57 -3.00 0.87
C VAL A 52 -13.52 -1.92 0.70
N VAL A 53 -12.67 -1.74 1.71
CA VAL A 53 -11.53 -0.83 1.70
C VAL A 53 -10.25 -1.63 1.54
N LEU A 54 -9.35 -1.19 0.64
CA LEU A 54 -8.06 -1.81 0.39
C LEU A 54 -6.94 -0.81 0.73
N LEU A 55 -6.13 -1.10 1.78
CA LEU A 55 -5.03 -0.24 2.23
C LEU A 55 -3.68 -0.85 1.85
N HIS A 56 -2.88 -0.07 1.13
CA HIS A 56 -1.56 -0.47 0.62
C HIS A 56 -0.44 -0.29 1.64
N GLY A 57 0.76 -0.78 1.33
CA GLY A 57 1.97 -0.67 2.12
C GLY A 57 2.99 0.34 1.61
N PHE A 58 4.18 0.31 2.25
CA PHE A 58 5.33 1.09 1.81
C PHE A 58 5.96 0.49 0.55
N GLY A 59 6.51 1.36 -0.30
CA GLY A 59 7.08 0.98 -1.60
C GLY A 59 6.05 0.77 -2.70
N GLU A 60 4.77 0.93 -2.38
CA GLU A 60 3.61 0.76 -3.25
C GLU A 60 2.62 1.92 -3.05
N THR A 61 1.51 1.88 -3.77
CA THR A 61 0.35 2.78 -3.61
C THR A 61 -0.93 1.98 -3.81
N GLY A 62 -2.09 2.60 -3.77
CA GLY A 62 -3.36 1.93 -4.07
C GLY A 62 -3.37 1.17 -5.40
N ASP A 63 -2.45 1.50 -6.31
CA ASP A 63 -2.35 0.82 -7.61
C ASP A 63 -2.01 -0.68 -7.50
N MET A 64 -1.37 -1.13 -6.41
CA MET A 64 -1.11 -2.55 -6.14
C MET A 64 -2.39 -3.39 -6.11
N TRP A 65 -3.49 -2.77 -5.73
CA TRP A 65 -4.77 -3.45 -5.56
C TRP A 65 -5.57 -3.62 -6.85
N ALA A 66 -5.11 -3.08 -8.00
CA ALA A 66 -5.85 -3.17 -9.25
C ALA A 66 -6.25 -4.61 -9.65
N PRO A 67 -5.40 -5.66 -9.48
CA PRO A 67 -5.80 -7.04 -9.76
C PRO A 67 -6.95 -7.52 -8.86
N LEU A 68 -6.86 -7.28 -7.55
CA LEU A 68 -7.91 -7.69 -6.60
C LEU A 68 -9.18 -6.84 -6.80
N ALA A 69 -9.02 -5.55 -7.03
CA ALA A 69 -10.14 -4.65 -7.29
C ALA A 69 -10.95 -5.05 -8.52
N ALA A 70 -10.29 -5.58 -9.57
CA ALA A 70 -10.95 -6.09 -10.76
C ALA A 70 -11.85 -7.31 -10.50
N GLU A 71 -11.53 -8.11 -9.50
CA GLU A 71 -12.37 -9.22 -9.06
C GLU A 71 -13.51 -8.74 -8.16
N LEU A 72 -13.19 -7.92 -7.16
CA LEU A 72 -14.15 -7.46 -6.15
C LEU A 72 -15.22 -6.52 -6.73
N VAL A 73 -14.91 -5.73 -7.75
CA VAL A 73 -15.84 -4.76 -8.34
C VAL A 73 -17.09 -5.40 -8.97
N ARG A 74 -17.10 -6.72 -9.12
CA ARG A 74 -18.22 -7.48 -9.69
C ARG A 74 -19.43 -7.51 -8.76
N ASP A 75 -19.19 -7.47 -7.44
CA ASP A 75 -20.23 -7.61 -6.41
C ASP A 75 -20.00 -6.76 -5.17
N HIS A 76 -18.93 -5.92 -5.16
CA HIS A 76 -18.59 -5.02 -4.07
C HIS A 76 -18.45 -3.57 -4.56
N PHE A 77 -18.70 -2.63 -3.66
CA PHE A 77 -18.24 -1.25 -3.80
C PHE A 77 -16.82 -1.16 -3.24
N VAL A 78 -15.83 -1.02 -4.13
CA VAL A 78 -14.40 -1.07 -3.80
C VAL A 78 -13.87 0.33 -3.61
N ILE A 79 -13.18 0.58 -2.51
CA ILE A 79 -12.60 1.85 -2.09
C ILE A 79 -11.10 1.66 -1.88
N VAL A 80 -10.27 2.37 -2.66
CA VAL A 80 -8.82 2.21 -2.65
C VAL A 80 -8.15 3.57 -2.47
N PRO A 81 -7.94 4.03 -1.22
CA PRO A 81 -7.21 5.26 -0.97
C PRO A 81 -5.70 5.05 -1.17
N ASP A 82 -5.00 6.10 -1.59
CA ASP A 82 -3.57 6.23 -1.31
C ASP A 82 -3.42 6.76 0.11
N LEU A 83 -2.58 6.12 0.93
CA LEU A 83 -2.35 6.55 2.31
C LEU A 83 -1.76 7.96 2.38
N ARG A 84 -1.91 8.62 3.53
CA ARG A 84 -1.39 9.97 3.83
C ARG A 84 0.05 10.13 3.33
N GLY A 85 0.29 11.15 2.51
CA GLY A 85 1.62 11.48 2.00
C GLY A 85 2.14 10.60 0.86
N LEU A 86 1.51 9.47 0.58
CA LEU A 86 1.93 8.51 -0.45
C LEU A 86 1.07 8.65 -1.73
N GLY A 87 1.59 8.12 -2.83
CA GLY A 87 0.92 8.14 -4.12
C GLY A 87 0.50 9.56 -4.53
N LEU A 88 -0.79 9.73 -4.80
CA LEU A 88 -1.41 10.99 -5.21
C LEU A 88 -2.10 11.74 -4.05
N THR A 89 -2.06 11.20 -2.83
CA THR A 89 -2.54 11.87 -1.62
C THR A 89 -1.63 13.03 -1.24
N SER A 90 -2.19 14.09 -0.67
CA SER A 90 -1.45 15.26 -0.17
C SER A 90 -0.45 14.89 0.91
N ARG A 91 0.61 15.69 1.03
CA ARG A 91 1.74 15.50 1.93
C ARG A 91 1.74 16.56 3.02
N PRO A 92 0.91 16.42 4.07
CA PRO A 92 0.90 17.36 5.19
C PRO A 92 2.19 17.26 6.00
N ALA A 93 2.47 18.26 6.82
CA ALA A 93 3.69 18.32 7.63
C ALA A 93 3.75 17.31 8.77
N GLY A 94 2.66 16.56 9.05
CA GLY A 94 2.62 15.59 10.15
C GLY A 94 1.37 14.72 10.11
N GLY A 95 1.15 13.95 11.21
CA GLY A 95 0.02 13.02 11.34
C GLY A 95 0.30 11.68 10.68
N TYR A 96 1.55 11.26 10.64
CA TYR A 96 1.96 9.99 10.04
C TYR A 96 1.89 8.80 11.01
N ASP A 97 1.48 9.04 12.26
CA ASP A 97 1.09 7.96 13.16
C ASP A 97 -0.18 7.25 12.67
N LYS A 98 -0.26 5.95 12.91
CA LYS A 98 -1.29 5.11 12.31
C LYS A 98 -2.68 5.37 12.88
N LYS A 99 -2.74 5.91 14.08
CA LYS A 99 -3.98 6.33 14.71
C LYS A 99 -4.58 7.55 14.01
N THR A 100 -3.74 8.53 13.62
CA THR A 100 -4.16 9.68 12.82
C THR A 100 -4.56 9.27 11.41
N GLN A 101 -3.81 8.35 10.76
CA GLN A 101 -4.17 7.84 9.44
C GLN A 101 -5.45 7.00 9.44
N ALA A 102 -5.78 6.36 10.55
CA ALA A 102 -7.07 5.70 10.75
C ALA A 102 -8.25 6.69 10.67
N GLU A 103 -8.08 7.91 11.19
CA GLU A 103 -9.08 8.97 11.05
C GLU A 103 -9.20 9.48 9.61
N ASP A 104 -8.14 9.39 8.80
CA ASP A 104 -8.25 9.65 7.36
C ASP A 104 -9.18 8.63 6.69
N VAL A 105 -9.05 7.35 7.05
CA VAL A 105 -9.94 6.29 6.55
C VAL A 105 -11.38 6.54 6.99
N ALA A 106 -11.61 6.90 8.26
CA ALA A 106 -12.93 7.25 8.77
C ALA A 106 -13.54 8.41 7.96
N GLY A 107 -12.78 9.48 7.74
CA GLY A 107 -13.22 10.65 6.99
C GLY A 107 -13.51 10.36 5.51
N VAL A 108 -12.75 9.45 4.88
CA VAL A 108 -13.06 8.96 3.51
C VAL A 108 -14.41 8.25 3.51
N LEU A 109 -14.66 7.36 4.46
CA LEU A 109 -15.92 6.63 4.55
C LEU A 109 -17.10 7.57 4.81
N ASP A 110 -16.92 8.57 5.67
CA ASP A 110 -17.95 9.57 5.96
C ASP A 110 -18.31 10.41 4.72
N SER A 111 -17.30 10.83 3.96
CA SER A 111 -17.50 11.55 2.69
C SER A 111 -18.26 10.71 1.66
N LEU A 112 -17.98 9.42 1.59
CA LEU A 112 -18.65 8.47 0.70
C LEU A 112 -19.99 7.97 1.27
N LYS A 113 -20.39 8.37 2.49
CA LYS A 113 -21.61 7.94 3.21
C LYS A 113 -21.67 6.42 3.40
N ILE A 114 -20.52 5.84 3.73
CA ILE A 114 -20.37 4.40 3.98
C ILE A 114 -20.26 4.17 5.49
N ASP A 115 -21.21 3.48 6.07
CA ASP A 115 -21.23 3.22 7.52
C ASP A 115 -20.28 2.07 7.92
N LYS A 116 -20.21 1.01 7.12
CA LYS A 116 -19.52 -0.21 7.49
C LYS A 116 -18.87 -0.92 6.30
N VAL A 117 -17.63 -1.40 6.49
CA VAL A 117 -16.81 -1.99 5.42
C VAL A 117 -16.25 -3.36 5.81
N ASP A 118 -15.92 -4.17 4.81
CA ASP A 118 -14.86 -5.16 4.90
C ASP A 118 -13.52 -4.45 4.65
N LEU A 119 -12.47 -4.83 5.40
CA LEU A 119 -11.17 -4.17 5.36
C LEU A 119 -10.10 -5.16 4.95
N VAL A 120 -9.33 -4.85 3.92
CA VAL A 120 -8.18 -5.65 3.44
C VAL A 120 -6.96 -4.77 3.42
N THR A 121 -5.88 -5.22 4.03
CA THR A 121 -4.73 -4.38 4.29
C THR A 121 -3.42 -5.13 4.07
N HIS A 122 -2.36 -4.39 3.74
CA HIS A 122 -1.03 -4.93 3.54
C HIS A 122 0.02 -3.99 4.13
N ASP A 123 1.06 -4.53 4.78
CA ASP A 123 2.23 -3.82 5.30
C ASP A 123 1.85 -2.64 6.23
N ILE A 124 2.28 -1.39 5.96
CA ILE A 124 1.86 -0.19 6.74
C ILE A 124 0.33 -0.08 6.77
N GLY A 125 -0.35 -0.47 5.69
CA GLY A 125 -1.80 -0.53 5.66
C GLY A 125 -2.41 -1.41 6.75
N ASN A 126 -1.73 -2.50 7.19
CA ASN A 126 -2.17 -3.30 8.35
C ASN A 126 -2.15 -2.49 9.64
N MET A 127 -1.12 -1.67 9.82
CA MET A 127 -0.97 -0.85 11.01
C MET A 127 -2.07 0.21 11.09
N VAL A 128 -2.38 0.87 9.95
CA VAL A 128 -3.49 1.81 9.82
C VAL A 128 -4.83 1.09 10.00
N GLY A 129 -5.01 -0.07 9.36
CA GLY A 129 -6.23 -0.87 9.43
C GLY A 129 -6.51 -1.38 10.84
N TYR A 130 -5.47 -1.81 11.58
CA TYR A 130 -5.61 -2.18 12.98
C TYR A 130 -6.06 -0.99 13.84
N ALA A 131 -5.39 0.16 13.68
CA ALA A 131 -5.76 1.36 14.40
C ALA A 131 -7.21 1.79 14.11
N PHE A 132 -7.65 1.69 12.83
CA PHE A 132 -9.03 1.96 12.43
C PHE A 132 -10.00 0.96 13.06
N ALA A 133 -9.74 -0.33 12.95
CA ALA A 133 -10.62 -1.37 13.50
C ALA A 133 -10.72 -1.31 15.03
N ALA A 134 -9.65 -0.88 15.72
CA ALA A 134 -9.65 -0.74 17.18
C ALA A 134 -10.28 0.56 17.67
N GLN A 135 -10.25 1.65 16.88
CA GLN A 135 -10.90 2.92 17.20
C GLN A 135 -12.39 2.92 16.81
N HIS A 136 -12.74 2.24 15.70
CA HIS A 136 -14.07 2.22 15.10
C HIS A 136 -14.57 0.79 14.84
N PRO A 137 -14.64 -0.08 15.87
CA PRO A 137 -14.98 -1.50 15.68
C PRO A 137 -16.36 -1.70 15.05
N GLU A 138 -17.28 -0.77 15.26
CA GLU A 138 -18.62 -0.78 14.66
C GLU A 138 -18.59 -0.54 13.14
N ARG A 139 -17.52 0.07 12.61
CA ARG A 139 -17.34 0.39 11.19
C ARG A 139 -16.73 -0.77 10.37
N VAL A 140 -16.26 -1.84 11.02
CA VAL A 140 -15.60 -2.97 10.36
C VAL A 140 -16.42 -4.25 10.50
N LYS A 141 -16.74 -4.89 9.36
CA LYS A 141 -17.48 -6.18 9.32
C LYS A 141 -16.52 -7.37 9.42
N LYS A 142 -15.45 -7.33 8.64
CA LYS A 142 -14.37 -8.33 8.58
C LYS A 142 -13.06 -7.63 8.32
N PHE A 143 -11.98 -8.20 8.82
CA PHE A 143 -10.65 -7.63 8.66
C PHE A 143 -9.68 -8.67 8.11
N VAL A 144 -9.00 -8.37 7.01
CA VAL A 144 -7.93 -9.18 6.43
C VAL A 144 -6.62 -8.42 6.58
N VAL A 145 -5.65 -9.04 7.24
CA VAL A 145 -4.29 -8.51 7.41
C VAL A 145 -3.32 -9.37 6.60
N ILE A 146 -2.45 -8.73 5.81
CA ILE A 146 -1.50 -9.41 4.93
C ILE A 146 -0.10 -8.90 5.25
N ASP A 147 0.78 -9.79 5.69
CA ASP A 147 2.20 -9.55 5.97
C ASP A 147 2.50 -8.17 6.58
N ALA A 148 2.67 -8.04 7.85
CA ALA A 148 3.38 -7.00 8.59
C ALA A 148 3.15 -7.11 10.10
N PRO A 149 4.12 -6.77 10.92
CA PRO A 149 3.95 -6.71 12.36
C PRO A 149 3.19 -5.45 12.78
N LEU A 150 2.68 -5.46 14.01
CA LEU A 150 2.13 -4.25 14.65
C LEU A 150 3.17 -3.65 15.60
N PRO A 151 3.54 -2.36 15.46
CA PRO A 151 4.45 -1.70 16.38
C PRO A 151 4.04 -1.90 17.84
N GLY A 152 4.98 -2.36 18.66
CA GLY A 152 4.79 -2.58 20.09
C GLY A 152 4.00 -3.82 20.50
N ILE A 153 3.52 -4.63 19.56
CA ILE A 153 2.75 -5.85 19.81
C ILE A 153 3.53 -7.09 19.37
N GLY A 154 3.36 -8.20 20.10
CA GLY A 154 4.09 -9.44 19.83
C GLY A 154 5.61 -9.27 19.97
N PRO A 155 6.44 -9.90 19.10
CA PRO A 155 7.89 -9.85 19.18
C PRO A 155 8.48 -8.55 18.60
N TRP A 156 7.80 -7.41 18.76
CA TRP A 156 8.20 -6.13 18.17
C TRP A 156 9.64 -5.72 18.50
N ASP A 157 10.10 -5.96 19.72
CA ASP A 157 11.45 -5.60 20.16
C ASP A 157 12.54 -6.39 19.41
N ASP A 158 12.25 -7.60 18.98
CA ASP A 158 13.15 -8.41 18.15
C ASP A 158 13.07 -7.97 16.68
N ILE A 159 11.87 -7.65 16.23
CA ILE A 159 11.59 -7.19 14.86
C ILE A 159 12.32 -5.87 14.58
N ILE A 160 12.17 -4.87 15.45
CA ILE A 160 12.79 -3.54 15.26
C ILE A 160 14.32 -3.57 15.31
N ARG A 161 14.91 -4.59 15.97
CA ARG A 161 16.35 -4.81 16.03
C ARG A 161 16.89 -5.71 14.91
N SER A 162 16.00 -6.25 14.07
CA SER A 162 16.41 -7.13 12.98
C SER A 162 17.19 -6.37 11.92
N HIS A 163 18.37 -6.89 11.56
CA HIS A 163 19.16 -6.33 10.45
C HIS A 163 18.41 -6.35 9.12
N ALA A 164 17.51 -7.30 8.92
CA ALA A 164 16.68 -7.36 7.71
C ALA A 164 15.71 -6.17 7.61
N LEU A 165 15.31 -5.60 8.76
CA LEU A 165 14.34 -4.52 8.85
C LEU A 165 14.98 -3.18 9.24
N TRP A 166 16.28 -2.97 8.91
CA TRP A 166 17.01 -1.74 9.22
C TRP A 166 16.29 -0.47 8.71
N HIS A 167 15.47 -0.56 7.67
CA HIS A 167 14.69 0.56 7.14
C HIS A 167 13.67 1.11 8.14
N PHE A 168 13.24 0.33 9.13
CA PHE A 168 12.39 0.81 10.21
C PHE A 168 13.03 1.90 11.07
N SER A 169 14.38 1.97 11.04
CA SER A 169 15.17 3.00 11.74
C SER A 169 15.87 3.96 10.77
N PHE A 170 15.59 3.86 9.46
CA PHE A 170 16.22 4.69 8.43
C PHE A 170 15.29 5.82 8.00
N TYR A 171 15.37 6.94 8.70
CA TYR A 171 14.57 8.14 8.45
C TYR A 171 15.32 9.41 8.88
N GLY A 172 14.74 10.57 8.60
CA GLY A 172 15.29 11.87 8.95
C GLY A 172 16.07 12.52 7.79
N PRO A 173 16.59 13.76 8.00
CA PRO A 173 17.08 14.60 6.92
C PRO A 173 18.28 14.00 6.17
N ASP A 174 19.16 13.24 6.82
CA ASP A 174 20.28 12.60 6.14
C ASP A 174 19.86 11.39 5.33
N ALA A 175 18.89 10.58 5.81
CA ALA A 175 18.30 9.51 5.04
C ALA A 175 17.63 10.04 3.77
N GLU A 176 16.87 11.15 3.87
CA GLU A 176 16.26 11.82 2.74
C GLU A 176 17.30 12.28 1.72
N ARG A 177 18.41 12.91 2.18
CA ARG A 177 19.51 13.35 1.30
C ARG A 177 20.20 12.19 0.60
N LEU A 178 20.38 11.07 1.29
CA LEU A 178 21.00 9.87 0.72
C LEU A 178 20.13 9.22 -0.35
N VAL A 179 18.81 9.23 -0.18
CA VAL A 179 17.87 8.61 -1.11
C VAL A 179 17.47 9.53 -2.25
N LYS A 180 17.51 10.83 -2.07
CA LYS A 180 17.11 11.82 -3.09
C LYS A 180 17.81 11.58 -4.44
N GLY A 181 17.00 11.36 -5.49
CA GLY A 181 17.44 10.99 -6.84
C GLY A 181 17.91 9.52 -6.96
N ARG A 182 17.73 8.73 -5.90
CA ARG A 182 18.04 7.29 -5.83
C ARG A 182 16.89 6.48 -5.27
N GLU A 183 15.68 7.02 -5.29
CA GLU A 183 14.46 6.39 -4.77
C GLU A 183 14.28 4.99 -5.35
N ARG A 184 14.55 4.81 -6.63
CA ARG A 184 14.52 3.51 -7.29
C ARG A 184 15.47 2.50 -6.64
N ILE A 185 16.71 2.90 -6.32
CA ILE A 185 17.69 2.00 -5.68
C ILE A 185 17.21 1.58 -4.29
N TYR A 186 16.65 2.53 -3.53
CA TYR A 186 16.13 2.26 -2.20
C TYR A 186 14.90 1.33 -2.24
N LEU A 187 13.98 1.57 -3.17
CA LEU A 187 12.76 0.78 -3.32
C LEU A 187 13.01 -0.61 -3.92
N ASP A 188 13.99 -0.75 -4.84
CA ASP A 188 14.37 -2.06 -5.39
C ASP A 188 14.73 -3.08 -4.31
N ARG A 189 15.24 -2.63 -3.16
CA ARG A 189 15.50 -3.49 -2.02
C ARG A 189 14.24 -4.21 -1.54
N PHE A 190 13.14 -3.49 -1.35
CA PHE A 190 11.87 -4.07 -0.90
C PHE A 190 11.36 -5.11 -1.89
N TRP A 191 11.36 -4.78 -3.16
CA TRP A 191 10.88 -5.67 -4.21
C TRP A 191 11.79 -6.87 -4.46
N ASN A 192 13.08 -6.76 -4.16
CA ASN A 192 14.04 -7.85 -4.33
C ASN A 192 14.16 -8.76 -3.11
N GLU A 193 14.16 -8.18 -1.90
CA GLU A 193 14.47 -8.92 -0.67
C GLU A 193 13.20 -9.47 0.01
N PHE A 194 12.07 -8.79 -0.12
CA PHE A 194 10.81 -9.22 0.52
C PHE A 194 9.84 -9.92 -0.43
N SER A 195 10.20 -10.06 -1.70
CA SER A 195 9.42 -10.85 -2.66
C SER A 195 9.95 -12.28 -2.78
N ALA A 196 9.06 -13.26 -2.77
CA ALA A 196 9.41 -14.66 -3.00
C ALA A 196 9.95 -14.90 -4.42
N ASP A 197 9.52 -14.10 -5.39
CA ASP A 197 9.99 -14.10 -6.77
C ASP A 197 10.07 -12.64 -7.29
N PRO A 198 11.23 -12.00 -7.14
CA PRO A 198 11.44 -10.61 -7.55
C PRO A 198 11.16 -10.33 -9.04
N LYS A 199 11.19 -11.37 -9.88
CA LYS A 199 10.93 -11.23 -11.32
C LYS A 199 9.45 -10.95 -11.63
N LYS A 200 8.55 -11.28 -10.70
CA LYS A 200 7.12 -10.98 -10.84
C LYS A 200 6.82 -9.50 -10.65
N PHE A 201 7.72 -8.78 -10.00
CA PHE A 201 7.64 -7.33 -9.90
C PHE A 201 8.37 -6.71 -11.09
N ASP A 202 7.65 -6.44 -12.17
CA ASP A 202 8.21 -6.06 -13.45
C ASP A 202 8.81 -4.64 -13.47
N GLU A 203 9.57 -4.33 -14.52
CA GLU A 203 10.24 -3.03 -14.66
C GLU A 203 9.27 -1.86 -14.79
N ALA A 204 8.09 -2.06 -15.38
CA ALA A 204 7.09 -1.02 -15.50
C ALA A 204 6.52 -0.65 -14.13
N SER A 205 6.20 -1.63 -13.30
CA SER A 205 5.76 -1.45 -11.91
C SER A 205 6.85 -0.75 -11.07
N ARG A 206 8.09 -1.22 -11.16
CA ARG A 206 9.23 -0.61 -10.46
C ARG A 206 9.44 0.86 -10.84
N LYS A 207 9.37 1.18 -12.11
CA LYS A 207 9.48 2.56 -12.62
C LYS A 207 8.33 3.43 -12.12
N HIS A 208 7.11 2.91 -12.16
CA HIS A 208 5.92 3.64 -11.72
C HIS A 208 6.00 4.02 -10.25
N TYR A 209 6.21 3.06 -9.35
CA TYR A 209 6.30 3.36 -7.94
C TYR A 209 7.50 4.25 -7.61
N ALA A 210 8.65 4.01 -8.23
CA ALA A 210 9.81 4.88 -8.05
C ALA A 210 9.53 6.33 -8.46
N GLN A 211 8.76 6.57 -9.52
CA GLN A 211 8.34 7.91 -9.94
C GLN A 211 7.39 8.57 -8.92
N LEU A 212 6.46 7.81 -8.36
CA LEU A 212 5.54 8.32 -7.33
C LEU A 212 6.30 8.70 -6.06
N TYR A 213 7.27 7.88 -5.64
CA TYR A 213 8.11 8.16 -4.48
C TYR A 213 9.17 9.24 -4.72
N ALA A 214 9.57 9.50 -5.97
CA ALA A 214 10.46 10.61 -6.34
C ALA A 214 9.73 11.97 -6.37
N ALA A 215 8.40 11.98 -6.31
CA ALA A 215 7.65 13.23 -6.22
C ALA A 215 8.03 14.00 -4.95
N ALA A 216 8.00 15.35 -5.05
CA ALA A 216 8.41 16.21 -3.95
C ALA A 216 7.68 15.86 -2.63
N GLY A 217 8.44 15.54 -1.59
CA GLY A 217 7.93 15.20 -0.26
C GLY A 217 7.43 13.76 -0.08
N ALA A 218 7.38 12.91 -1.15
CA ALA A 218 6.86 11.55 -1.02
C ALA A 218 7.78 10.65 -0.17
N MET A 219 9.10 10.70 -0.40
CA MET A 219 10.04 9.96 0.46
C MET A 219 10.07 10.49 1.89
N HIS A 220 9.95 11.81 2.09
CA HIS A 220 9.79 12.39 3.42
C HIS A 220 8.58 11.79 4.14
N ALA A 221 7.42 11.77 3.49
CA ALA A 221 6.20 11.18 4.04
C ALA A 221 6.39 9.71 4.41
N GLY A 222 6.98 8.91 3.52
CA GLY A 222 7.26 7.50 3.80
C GLY A 222 8.25 7.30 4.95
N PHE A 223 9.22 8.19 5.14
CA PHE A 223 10.12 8.15 6.30
C PHE A 223 9.45 8.59 7.59
N GLU A 224 8.52 9.53 7.54
CA GLU A 224 7.71 9.93 8.70
C GLU A 224 6.80 8.78 9.17
N ASP A 225 6.35 7.89 8.26
CA ASP A 225 5.64 6.65 8.63
C ASP A 225 6.48 5.75 9.54
N PHE A 226 7.76 5.55 9.23
CA PHE A 226 8.68 4.75 10.05
C PHE A 226 9.05 5.46 11.34
N LYS A 227 9.28 6.75 11.29
CA LYS A 227 9.59 7.59 12.46
C LYS A 227 8.45 7.58 13.50
N ALA A 228 7.21 7.36 13.07
CA ALA A 228 6.05 7.29 13.95
C ALA A 228 5.96 5.97 14.75
N PHE A 229 6.77 4.94 14.48
CA PHE A 229 6.62 3.62 15.09
C PHE A 229 6.71 3.59 16.61
N ASP A 230 7.48 4.48 17.24
CA ASP A 230 7.51 4.56 18.71
C ASP A 230 6.16 5.07 19.25
N GLN A 231 5.55 6.06 18.60
CA GLN A 231 4.22 6.55 18.93
C GLN A 231 3.17 5.47 18.66
N ASP A 232 3.25 4.82 17.50
CA ASP A 232 2.35 3.72 17.12
C ASP A 232 2.41 2.57 18.11
N ALA A 233 3.61 2.24 18.63
CA ALA A 233 3.78 1.20 19.63
C ALA A 233 3.09 1.57 20.97
N ALA A 234 3.16 2.82 21.39
CA ALA A 234 2.45 3.30 22.57
C ALA A 234 0.94 3.28 22.36
N ASP A 235 0.46 3.76 21.21
CA ASP A 235 -0.94 3.79 20.87
C ASP A 235 -1.54 2.38 20.73
N ASN A 236 -0.83 1.45 20.07
CA ASN A 236 -1.27 0.07 19.92
C ASN A 236 -1.39 -0.65 21.27
N LYS A 237 -0.44 -0.45 22.19
CA LYS A 237 -0.55 -0.99 23.57
C LYS A 237 -1.78 -0.45 24.28
N ALA A 238 -2.08 0.83 24.13
CA ALA A 238 -3.27 1.44 24.70
C ALA A 238 -4.57 0.94 24.05
N LEU A 239 -4.57 0.68 22.74
CA LEU A 239 -5.72 0.09 22.04
C LEU A 239 -5.96 -1.36 22.46
N VAL A 240 -4.91 -2.19 22.53
CA VAL A 240 -5.02 -3.58 23.01
C VAL A 240 -5.55 -3.64 24.44
N ALA A 241 -5.15 -2.71 25.30
CA ALA A 241 -5.65 -2.65 26.67
C ALA A 241 -7.16 -2.38 26.80
N LYS A 242 -7.79 -1.84 25.74
CA LYS A 242 -9.26 -1.64 25.69
C LYS A 242 -10.03 -2.93 25.37
N GLY A 243 -9.36 -3.94 24.83
CA GLY A 243 -9.96 -5.24 24.48
C GLY A 243 -9.52 -5.74 23.11
N MET A 244 -9.97 -6.95 22.78
CA MET A 244 -9.71 -7.56 21.49
C MET A 244 -10.63 -6.99 20.40
N LEU A 245 -10.22 -7.10 19.16
CA LEU A 245 -11.09 -6.84 18.00
C LEU A 245 -12.28 -7.79 18.02
N THR A 246 -13.48 -7.26 17.77
CA THR A 246 -14.72 -8.03 17.86
C THR A 246 -15.20 -8.61 16.53
N MET A 247 -14.65 -8.11 15.41
CA MET A 247 -14.97 -8.63 14.07
C MET A 247 -14.10 -9.85 13.76
N PRO A 248 -14.53 -10.74 12.82
CA PRO A 248 -13.69 -11.79 12.29
C PRO A 248 -12.42 -11.22 11.63
N VAL A 249 -11.27 -11.80 11.95
CA VAL A 249 -9.96 -11.43 11.39
C VAL A 249 -9.38 -12.62 10.63
N LEU A 250 -8.93 -12.40 9.40
CA LEU A 250 -8.13 -13.34 8.62
C LEU A 250 -6.70 -12.79 8.51
N ALA A 251 -5.74 -13.54 9.04
CA ALA A 251 -4.33 -13.24 8.90
C ALA A 251 -3.72 -14.09 7.76
N ILE A 252 -3.02 -13.43 6.84
CA ILE A 252 -2.33 -14.05 5.71
C ILE A 252 -0.86 -13.67 5.80
N GLY A 253 0.02 -14.69 5.87
CA GLY A 253 1.46 -14.51 5.80
C GLY A 253 2.04 -15.26 4.62
N GLY A 254 2.96 -14.65 3.87
CA GLY A 254 3.70 -15.33 2.82
C GLY A 254 4.55 -16.47 3.40
N GLU A 255 4.60 -17.62 2.74
CA GLU A 255 5.39 -18.77 3.21
C GLU A 255 6.88 -18.42 3.43
N LYS A 256 7.39 -17.47 2.65
CA LYS A 256 8.78 -16.98 2.71
C LYS A 256 8.90 -15.60 3.37
N SER A 257 7.81 -15.06 3.90
CA SER A 257 7.83 -13.77 4.59
C SER A 257 8.58 -13.86 5.91
N LEU A 258 9.26 -12.78 6.26
CA LEU A 258 9.94 -12.62 7.56
C LEU A 258 8.93 -12.59 8.73
N ASP A 259 7.70 -12.20 8.46
CA ASP A 259 6.68 -11.94 9.47
C ASP A 259 5.75 -13.11 9.77
N ARG A 260 6.05 -14.30 9.26
CA ARG A 260 5.21 -15.49 9.46
C ARG A 260 4.86 -15.78 10.93
N LYS A 261 5.67 -15.29 11.88
CA LYS A 261 5.46 -15.46 13.33
C LYS A 261 4.76 -14.27 13.99
N SER A 262 4.62 -13.14 13.31
CA SER A 262 4.09 -11.90 13.88
C SER A 262 2.65 -11.59 13.49
N VAL A 263 2.05 -12.38 12.63
CA VAL A 263 0.68 -12.18 12.13
C VAL A 263 -0.36 -13.00 12.91
N VAL A 264 0.07 -13.79 13.90
CA VAL A 264 -0.81 -14.64 14.73
C VAL A 264 -0.94 -14.09 16.13
#